data_fb951f034e826801b5aef8f36f0d9802
#
_entry.id   fb951f034e826801b5aef8f36f0d9802
#
_cell.length_a   1.000
_cell.length_b   1.000
_cell.length_c   1.000
_cell.angle_alpha   90.00
_cell.angle_beta   90.00
_cell.angle_gamma   90.00
#
_symmetry.space_group_name_H-M   'P 1'
#
loop_
_entity.id
_entity.type
_entity.pdbx_description
1 polymer ?
#
loop_
_entity_poly.entity_id
_entity_poly.type
_entity_poly.pdbx_seq_one_letter_code
_entity_poly.pdbx_strand_id
1 'polypeptide(L)'
;MPLVLENAELIAFIPVSNLQAARRFYESTLGLRVTDENLFAVVVDANGTMLRLTEVTDLTPQPFTIAGWQVPDIDATIDALVARA
;
A
#
# COMPACT_ATOMS: atom_id res chain seq x y z
N MET A 1 13.25 -12.68 -28.79
CA MET A 1 13.42 -11.31 -28.33
C MET A 1 12.95 -11.19 -26.88
N PRO A 2 13.74 -10.64 -26.00
CA PRO A 2 13.30 -10.45 -24.63
C PRO A 2 12.18 -9.41 -24.58
N LEU A 3 11.18 -9.65 -23.72
CA LEU A 3 10.14 -8.70 -23.42
C LEU A 3 10.70 -7.65 -22.46
N VAL A 4 10.13 -6.44 -22.49
CA VAL A 4 10.74 -5.33 -21.75
C VAL A 4 10.44 -5.43 -20.25
N LEU A 5 9.17 -5.60 -19.88
CA LEU A 5 8.76 -5.57 -18.47
C LEU A 5 8.06 -6.86 -18.00
N GLU A 6 7.95 -7.87 -18.84
CA GLU A 6 7.19 -9.06 -18.49
C GLU A 6 7.70 -9.75 -17.22
N ASN A 7 9.01 -9.76 -17.03
CA ASN A 7 9.65 -10.41 -15.87
C ASN A 7 10.09 -9.42 -14.81
N ALA A 8 9.71 -8.16 -14.93
CA ALA A 8 10.00 -7.15 -13.93
C ALA A 8 8.94 -7.17 -12.85
N GLU A 9 9.35 -6.90 -11.61
CA GLU A 9 8.41 -6.77 -10.51
C GLU A 9 7.75 -5.40 -10.55
N LEU A 10 6.43 -5.38 -10.34
CA LEU A 10 5.69 -4.13 -10.28
C LEU A 10 5.93 -3.45 -8.95
N ILE A 11 6.23 -2.16 -8.99
CA ILE A 11 6.31 -1.32 -7.80
C ILE A 11 5.25 -0.23 -7.94
N ALA A 12 4.37 -0.11 -6.97
CA ALA A 12 3.39 0.95 -6.93
C ALA A 12 3.81 1.99 -5.88
N PHE A 13 3.59 3.26 -6.19
CA PHE A 13 3.96 4.37 -5.30
C PHE A 13 2.69 5.02 -4.77
N ILE A 14 2.56 5.05 -3.43
CA ILE A 14 1.39 5.59 -2.75
C ILE A 14 1.81 6.83 -1.97
N PRO A 15 1.30 8.02 -2.33
CA PRO A 15 1.59 9.22 -1.55
C PRO A 15 0.83 9.21 -0.24
N VAL A 16 1.50 9.60 0.83
CA VAL A 16 0.89 9.68 2.17
C VAL A 16 1.28 11.00 2.83
N SER A 17 0.45 11.49 3.72
CA SER A 17 0.72 12.75 4.41
C SER A 17 1.56 12.55 5.68
N ASN A 18 1.49 11.37 6.28
CA ASN A 18 2.24 11.04 7.50
C ASN A 18 2.72 9.60 7.39
N LEU A 19 4.03 9.45 7.23
CA LEU A 19 4.63 8.15 6.96
C LEU A 19 4.44 7.16 8.09
N GLN A 20 4.57 7.60 9.34
CA GLN A 20 4.44 6.70 10.50
C GLN A 20 2.98 6.25 10.69
N ALA A 21 2.02 7.15 10.50
CA ALA A 21 0.61 6.79 10.56
C ALA A 21 0.25 5.81 9.43
N ALA A 22 0.76 6.05 8.22
CA ALA A 22 0.55 5.16 7.09
C ALA A 22 1.16 3.77 7.35
N ARG A 23 2.37 3.73 7.90
CA ARG A 23 3.02 2.46 8.25
C ARG A 23 2.15 1.64 9.20
N ARG A 24 1.64 2.27 10.25
CA ARG A 24 0.76 1.57 11.21
C ARG A 24 -0.51 1.06 10.55
N PHE A 25 -1.11 1.87 9.68
CA PHE A 25 -2.33 1.47 8.99
C PHE A 25 -2.09 0.27 8.08
N TYR A 26 -1.07 0.35 7.23
CA TYR A 26 -0.79 -0.74 6.29
C TYR A 26 -0.32 -2.02 6.98
N GLU A 27 0.46 -1.90 8.04
CA GLU A 27 0.95 -3.07 8.77
C GLU A 27 -0.09 -3.66 9.72
N SER A 28 -0.70 -2.82 10.56
CA SER A 28 -1.59 -3.29 11.63
C SER A 28 -3.03 -3.49 11.17
N THR A 29 -3.59 -2.55 10.41
CA THR A 29 -4.97 -2.63 9.97
C THR A 29 -5.10 -3.49 8.71
N LEU A 30 -4.29 -3.25 7.70
CA LEU A 30 -4.34 -4.03 6.46
C LEU A 30 -3.60 -5.35 6.55
N GLY A 31 -2.70 -5.52 7.52
CA GLY A 31 -1.99 -6.78 7.74
C GLY A 31 -0.90 -7.06 6.73
N LEU A 32 -0.32 -6.03 6.12
CA LEU A 32 0.75 -6.19 5.14
C LEU A 32 2.10 -6.13 5.83
N ARG A 33 3.07 -6.89 5.29
CA ARG A 33 4.40 -6.97 5.88
C ARG A 33 5.26 -5.80 5.42
N VAL A 34 5.87 -5.08 6.38
CA VAL A 34 6.87 -4.06 6.07
C VAL A 34 8.18 -4.77 5.73
N THR A 35 8.72 -4.50 4.54
CA THR A 35 9.94 -5.13 4.06
C THR A 35 11.15 -4.21 4.08
N ASP A 36 10.94 -2.89 4.06
CA ASP A 36 12.02 -1.91 4.12
C ASP A 36 11.47 -0.58 4.62
N GLU A 37 12.35 0.24 5.18
CA GLU A 37 11.95 1.52 5.75
C GLU A 37 13.16 2.46 5.79
N ASN A 38 12.95 3.72 5.42
CA ASN A 38 13.93 4.78 5.60
C ASN A 38 13.21 6.09 5.94
N LEU A 39 13.93 7.22 5.95
CA LEU A 39 13.34 8.51 6.32
C LEU A 39 12.29 9.01 5.32
N PHE A 40 12.31 8.50 4.10
CA PHE A 40 11.48 9.01 3.00
C PHE A 40 10.37 8.07 2.59
N ALA A 41 10.49 6.79 2.88
CA ALA A 41 9.55 5.78 2.39
C ALA A 41 9.47 4.57 3.31
N VAL A 42 8.31 3.94 3.29
CA VAL A 42 8.07 2.62 3.88
C VAL A 42 7.63 1.70 2.75
N VAL A 43 8.25 0.53 2.66
CA VAL A 43 7.91 -0.45 1.63
C VAL A 43 7.16 -1.61 2.28
N VAL A 44 6.00 -1.93 1.73
CA VAL A 44 5.21 -3.09 2.19
C VAL A 44 5.00 -4.07 1.05
N ASP A 45 4.90 -5.35 1.40
CA ASP A 45 4.60 -6.40 0.44
C ASP A 45 3.09 -6.62 0.40
N ALA A 46 2.50 -6.43 -0.78
CA ALA A 46 1.09 -6.66 -1.02
C ALA A 46 0.95 -7.88 -1.93
N ASN A 47 1.06 -9.06 -1.33
CA ASN A 47 0.94 -10.35 -2.02
C ASN A 47 1.84 -10.43 -3.26
N GLY A 48 3.12 -10.10 -3.10
CA GLY A 48 4.11 -10.14 -4.17
C GLY A 48 4.28 -8.82 -4.92
N THR A 49 3.41 -7.84 -4.70
CA THR A 49 3.56 -6.51 -5.29
C THR A 49 4.10 -5.56 -4.24
N MET A 50 5.15 -4.83 -4.60
CA MET A 50 5.75 -3.86 -3.70
C MET A 50 4.97 -2.56 -3.72
N LEU A 51 4.49 -2.12 -2.55
CA LEU A 51 3.90 -0.80 -2.38
C LEU A 51 4.91 0.09 -1.65
N ARG A 52 5.28 1.18 -2.27
CA ARG A 52 6.20 2.15 -1.68
C ARG A 52 5.41 3.35 -1.18
N LEU A 53 5.29 3.47 0.15
CA LEU A 53 4.60 4.59 0.78
C LEU A 53 5.58 5.75 0.88
N THR A 54 5.25 6.88 0.29
CA THR A 54 6.14 8.05 0.24
C THR A 54 5.45 9.25 0.85
N GLU A 55 6.10 9.91 1.81
CA GLU A 55 5.52 11.09 2.43
C GLU A 55 5.58 12.27 1.48
N VAL A 56 4.46 12.96 1.33
CA VAL A 56 4.31 14.13 0.48
C VAL A 56 3.82 15.29 1.32
N THR A 57 4.60 16.39 1.35
CA THR A 57 4.23 17.60 2.05
C THR A 57 3.02 18.23 1.36
N ASP A 58 2.06 18.69 2.15
CA ASP A 58 0.83 19.33 1.65
C ASP A 58 0.05 18.46 0.66
N LEU A 59 0.00 17.14 0.94
CA LEU A 59 -0.75 16.21 0.12
C LEU A 59 -2.22 16.60 0.09
N THR A 60 -2.76 16.78 -1.12
CA THR A 60 -4.19 17.02 -1.35
C THR A 60 -4.81 15.73 -1.89
N PRO A 61 -5.73 15.11 -1.14
CA PRO A 61 -6.42 13.93 -1.64
C PRO A 61 -7.17 14.24 -2.93
N GLN A 62 -7.09 13.34 -3.91
CA GLN A 62 -7.74 13.49 -5.20
C GLN A 62 -9.00 12.63 -5.27
N PRO A 63 -10.01 13.04 -6.05
CA PRO A 63 -11.28 12.31 -6.13
C PRO A 63 -11.21 11.10 -7.07
N PHE A 64 -10.14 10.33 -7.01
CA PHE A 64 -9.99 9.12 -7.80
C PHE A 64 -9.28 8.04 -6.98
N THR A 65 -9.48 6.79 -7.39
CA THR A 65 -8.85 5.63 -6.75
C THR A 65 -7.42 5.45 -7.25
N ILE A 66 -6.48 5.29 -6.32
CA ILE A 66 -5.08 5.05 -6.64
C ILE A 66 -4.77 3.55 -6.64
N ALA A 67 -5.30 2.83 -5.67
CA ALA A 67 -5.05 1.41 -5.52
C ALA A 67 -6.27 0.73 -4.89
N GLY A 68 -6.41 -0.55 -5.13
CA GLY A 68 -7.48 -1.33 -4.55
C GLY A 68 -7.13 -2.80 -4.51
N TRP A 69 -7.94 -3.57 -3.80
CA TRP A 69 -7.77 -5.01 -3.69
C TRP A 69 -9.02 -5.72 -4.18
N GLN A 70 -8.81 -6.71 -5.01
CA GLN A 70 -9.90 -7.61 -5.38
C GLN A 70 -10.02 -8.67 -4.30
N VAL A 71 -11.19 -8.78 -3.68
CA VAL A 71 -11.42 -9.70 -2.58
C VAL A 71 -12.60 -10.61 -2.90
N PRO A 72 -12.62 -11.85 -2.37
CA PRO A 72 -13.71 -12.79 -2.65
C PRO A 72 -15.03 -12.40 -1.98
N ASP A 73 -14.97 -11.68 -0.86
CA ASP A 73 -16.17 -11.27 -0.11
C ASP A 73 -15.92 -9.89 0.49
N ILE A 74 -16.50 -8.86 -0.11
CA ILE A 74 -16.27 -7.48 0.32
C ILE A 74 -16.83 -7.21 1.72
N ASP A 75 -17.99 -7.76 2.05
CA ASP A 75 -18.59 -7.53 3.37
C ASP A 75 -17.76 -8.15 4.48
N ALA A 76 -17.31 -9.37 4.30
CA ALA A 76 -16.44 -10.04 5.28
C ALA A 76 -15.10 -9.28 5.42
N THR A 77 -14.57 -8.79 4.33
CA THR A 77 -13.31 -8.02 4.34
C THR A 77 -13.48 -6.72 5.12
N ILE A 78 -14.56 -5.99 4.86
CA ILE A 78 -14.85 -4.74 5.58
C ILE A 78 -15.00 -5.01 7.08
N ASP A 79 -15.76 -6.05 7.47
CA ASP A 79 -15.94 -6.39 8.86
C ASP A 79 -14.61 -6.71 9.55
N ALA A 80 -13.74 -7.45 8.88
CA ALA A 80 -12.41 -7.78 9.41
C ALA A 80 -11.53 -6.53 9.58
N LEU A 81 -11.58 -5.59 8.63
CA LEU A 81 -10.81 -4.35 8.72
C LEU A 81 -11.32 -3.45 9.83
N VAL A 82 -12.65 -3.33 9.98
CA VAL A 82 -13.26 -2.54 11.06
C VAL A 82 -12.85 -3.09 12.42
N ALA A 83 -12.78 -4.40 12.57
CA ALA A 83 -12.38 -5.03 13.82
C ALA A 83 -10.93 -4.75 14.20
N ARG A 84 -10.08 -4.40 13.23
CA ARG A 84 -8.67 -4.07 13.45
C ARG A 84 -8.42 -2.57 13.63
N ALA A 85 -9.37 -1.76 13.27
CA ALA A 85 -9.20 -0.31 13.30
C ALA A 85 -9.19 0.24 14.72
#